data_5afa992c2544920e289acc6fee47ef32
#
_entry.id   5afa992c2544920e289acc6fee47ef32
#
_cell.length_a   1.000
_cell.length_b   1.000
_cell.length_c   1.000
_cell.angle_alpha   90.00
_cell.angle_beta   90.00
_cell.angle_gamma   90.00
#
_symmetry.space_group_name_H-M   'P 1'
#
loop_
_entity.id
_entity.type
_entity.pdbx_description
1 polymer ?
#
loop_
_entity_poly.entity_id
_entity_poly.type
_entity_poly.pdbx_seq_one_letter_code
_entity_poly.pdbx_strand_id
1 'polypeptide(L)'
;MNQTEYYMNSKLSFLLFLLLFSFFNASAQYTETINSNRPGFSQGAFSVGKNVIQFEGGFGLGKEEHELKNTETNAFIIDYNIRYGVWKEELEVSLIGGYRSNSVTNTTGGISNEYKESNFTSNTIGAKYLFFDPYRKKELEKPNLYSWKANNSFKWKDLIPAISIYAGANFDAADNPLTPGTESSISPTVAIATQNNWGSWVFVTNFIGDRITEDIPSYSYILTLTHTFTPNLSAFLENQGIKSDFYADQLFRGGAAYLINKDFQIDGSILLNFKDTPSRLYGRIGISYRLDLHKNDEYIEDKGKAGRDKNKEEKGKKKDKKKKRKDGVDFEEDDGANDDGGI
;
A
#
# COMPACT_ATOMS: atom_id res chain seq x y z
N MET A 1 -47.44 0.80 6.32
CA MET A 1 -46.23 1.63 6.30
C MET A 1 -45.94 1.91 4.84
N ASN A 2 -46.07 3.17 4.40
CA ASN A 2 -46.02 3.56 3.00
C ASN A 2 -44.60 3.41 2.42
N GLN A 3 -44.50 2.91 1.20
CA GLN A 3 -43.18 2.76 0.51
C GLN A 3 -42.34 4.05 0.49
N THR A 4 -43.00 5.21 0.46
CA THR A 4 -42.35 6.53 0.55
C THR A 4 -41.67 6.79 1.89
N GLU A 5 -42.21 6.34 3.01
CA GLU A 5 -41.61 6.47 4.34
C GLU A 5 -40.37 5.56 4.49
N TYR A 6 -40.40 4.37 3.90
CA TYR A 6 -39.24 3.45 3.93
C TYR A 6 -38.07 4.02 3.14
N TYR A 7 -38.29 4.59 1.94
CA TYR A 7 -37.27 5.25 1.15
C TYR A 7 -36.70 6.52 1.79
N MET A 8 -37.54 7.27 2.50
CA MET A 8 -37.11 8.49 3.19
C MET A 8 -36.26 8.16 4.42
N ASN A 9 -36.65 7.15 5.18
CA ASN A 9 -35.87 6.69 6.34
C ASN A 9 -34.53 6.04 5.93
N SER A 10 -34.48 5.31 4.81
CA SER A 10 -33.24 4.74 4.31
C SER A 10 -32.24 5.82 3.83
N LYS A 11 -32.72 6.86 3.15
CA LYS A 11 -31.88 8.01 2.73
C LYS A 11 -31.40 8.81 3.93
N LEU A 12 -32.26 9.01 4.95
CA LEU A 12 -31.89 9.71 6.18
C LEU A 12 -30.85 8.91 6.97
N SER A 13 -31.01 7.59 7.08
CA SER A 13 -30.03 6.70 7.71
C SER A 13 -28.70 6.69 6.98
N PHE A 14 -28.72 6.70 5.64
CA PHE A 14 -27.50 6.79 4.82
C PHE A 14 -26.80 8.15 4.98
N LEU A 15 -27.59 9.25 5.03
CA LEU A 15 -27.06 10.60 5.27
C LEU A 15 -26.46 10.73 6.69
N LEU A 16 -27.11 10.15 7.71
CA LEU A 16 -26.63 10.12 9.08
C LEU A 16 -25.35 9.28 9.22
N PHE A 17 -25.28 8.15 8.49
CA PHE A 17 -24.08 7.33 8.39
C PHE A 17 -22.91 8.09 7.74
N LEU A 18 -23.18 8.82 6.65
CA LEU A 18 -22.18 9.69 5.99
C LEU A 18 -21.71 10.84 6.89
N LEU A 19 -22.62 11.42 7.69
CA LEU A 19 -22.31 12.50 8.62
C LEU A 19 -21.45 12.03 9.81
N LEU A 20 -21.64 10.79 10.28
CA LEU A 20 -20.81 10.17 11.31
C LEU A 20 -19.36 9.96 10.84
N PHE A 21 -19.12 9.74 9.54
CA PHE A 21 -17.80 9.61 8.97
C PHE A 21 -17.02 10.93 8.85
N SER A 22 -17.70 12.08 8.88
CA SER A 22 -17.04 13.39 8.69
C SER A 22 -16.35 13.94 9.94
N PHE A 23 -16.49 13.32 11.10
CA PHE A 23 -15.93 13.83 12.37
C PHE A 23 -14.60 13.20 12.80
N PHE A 24 -14.07 12.23 12.05
CA PHE A 24 -12.77 11.65 12.36
C PHE A 24 -11.65 12.50 11.75
N ASN A 25 -11.07 13.40 12.53
CA ASN A 25 -9.78 13.99 12.21
C ASN A 25 -8.72 12.89 12.46
N ALA A 26 -8.51 12.04 11.47
CA ALA A 26 -7.42 11.09 11.47
C ALA A 26 -6.21 11.81 10.82
N SER A 27 -5.07 11.81 11.46
CA SER A 27 -3.79 12.09 10.83
C SER A 27 -3.05 10.78 10.81
N ALA A 28 -2.81 10.21 9.63
CA ALA A 28 -1.99 9.02 9.47
C ALA A 28 -0.53 9.43 9.56
N GLN A 29 0.32 8.46 9.87
CA GLN A 29 1.73 8.68 10.00
C GLN A 29 2.42 8.49 8.66
N TYR A 30 3.18 9.49 8.25
CA TYR A 30 4.12 9.39 7.15
C TYR A 30 5.26 8.42 7.52
N THR A 31 5.55 7.45 6.65
CA THR A 31 6.67 6.53 6.85
C THR A 31 7.93 7.07 6.17
N GLU A 32 9.05 7.15 6.92
CA GLU A 32 10.33 7.63 6.40
C GLU A 32 10.91 6.73 5.30
N THR A 33 10.55 5.46 5.31
CA THR A 33 10.96 4.45 4.33
C THR A 33 9.78 3.99 3.49
N ILE A 34 10.08 3.50 2.29
CA ILE A 34 9.08 2.93 1.38
C ILE A 34 8.27 1.83 2.06
N ASN A 35 6.95 1.90 1.95
CA ASN A 35 6.02 0.86 2.39
C ASN A 35 5.44 0.15 1.16
N SER A 36 6.18 -0.83 0.64
CA SER A 36 5.79 -1.58 -0.54
C SER A 36 4.84 -2.73 -0.20
N ASN A 37 3.86 -2.97 -1.08
CA ASN A 37 3.05 -4.19 -1.05
C ASN A 37 3.81 -5.40 -1.61
N ARG A 38 4.89 -5.17 -2.34
CA ARG A 38 5.78 -6.22 -2.86
C ARG A 38 6.73 -6.74 -1.77
N PRO A 39 7.17 -8.01 -1.89
CA PRO A 39 7.01 -8.99 -2.99
C PRO A 39 5.75 -9.86 -2.90
N GLY A 40 4.90 -9.69 -1.88
CA GLY A 40 3.61 -10.36 -1.75
C GLY A 40 2.54 -9.80 -2.67
N PHE A 41 1.31 -10.26 -2.47
CA PHE A 41 0.10 -9.76 -3.12
C PHE A 41 -0.85 -9.08 -2.13
N SER A 42 -0.56 -9.16 -0.84
CA SER A 42 -1.33 -8.46 0.17
C SER A 42 -1.12 -6.95 0.08
N GLN A 43 -2.20 -6.22 0.25
CA GLN A 43 -2.15 -4.77 0.41
C GLN A 43 -2.05 -4.45 1.90
N GLY A 44 -1.03 -3.67 2.29
CA GLY A 44 -0.91 -3.14 3.63
C GLY A 44 -2.07 -2.18 3.97
N ALA A 45 -2.43 -2.07 5.25
CA ALA A 45 -3.49 -1.17 5.67
C ALA A 45 -3.09 0.31 5.54
N PHE A 46 -1.79 0.62 5.67
CA PHE A 46 -1.32 2.00 5.60
C PHE A 46 -1.23 2.51 4.16
N SER A 47 -1.56 3.79 3.96
CA SER A 47 -1.39 4.50 2.70
C SER A 47 0.07 4.90 2.51
N VAL A 48 0.45 5.28 1.29
CA VAL A 48 1.80 5.78 0.96
C VAL A 48 2.11 7.16 1.54
N GLY A 49 1.10 7.87 2.04
CA GLY A 49 1.22 9.24 2.55
C GLY A 49 0.91 10.30 1.49
N LYS A 50 0.53 11.47 1.97
CA LYS A 50 0.11 12.60 1.12
C LYS A 50 1.24 13.08 0.22
N ASN A 51 0.94 13.34 -1.06
CA ASN A 51 1.90 13.77 -2.09
C ASN A 51 3.08 12.80 -2.31
N VAL A 52 2.89 11.52 -2.01
CA VAL A 52 3.84 10.47 -2.32
C VAL A 52 3.32 9.66 -3.50
N ILE A 53 4.16 9.44 -4.51
CA ILE A 53 3.90 8.54 -5.62
C ILE A 53 4.80 7.32 -5.45
N GLN A 54 4.24 6.14 -5.52
CA GLN A 54 4.99 4.89 -5.43
C GLN A 54 4.70 4.01 -6.63
N PHE A 55 5.76 3.56 -7.28
CA PHE A 55 5.72 2.63 -8.39
C PHE A 55 6.23 1.27 -7.92
N GLU A 56 5.45 0.26 -8.17
CA GLU A 56 5.80 -1.14 -7.88
C GLU A 56 5.62 -1.92 -9.16
N GLY A 57 6.62 -2.70 -9.56
CA GLY A 57 6.52 -3.50 -10.76
C GLY A 57 7.40 -4.72 -10.69
N GLY A 58 7.03 -5.74 -11.44
CA GLY A 58 7.80 -6.94 -11.51
C GLY A 58 7.46 -7.78 -12.70
N PHE A 59 8.30 -8.78 -12.94
CA PHE A 59 8.07 -9.79 -13.95
C PHE A 59 8.34 -11.18 -13.38
N GLY A 60 7.71 -12.17 -13.96
CA GLY A 60 7.82 -13.55 -13.51
C GLY A 60 7.68 -14.54 -14.66
N LEU A 61 8.24 -15.69 -14.41
CA LEU A 61 8.10 -16.87 -15.25
C LEU A 61 7.41 -17.97 -14.44
N GLY A 62 6.55 -18.73 -15.08
CA GLY A 62 5.84 -19.80 -14.42
C GLY A 62 5.45 -20.92 -15.34
N LYS A 63 5.19 -22.04 -14.70
CA LYS A 63 4.68 -23.25 -15.33
C LYS A 63 3.39 -23.67 -14.64
N GLU A 64 2.38 -23.99 -15.47
CA GLU A 64 1.14 -24.60 -15.00
C GLU A 64 0.91 -25.91 -15.74
N GLU A 65 0.52 -26.95 -15.02
CA GLU A 65 0.15 -28.24 -15.60
C GLU A 65 -1.27 -28.60 -15.13
N HIS A 66 -2.13 -28.89 -16.07
CA HIS A 66 -3.53 -29.26 -15.77
C HIS A 66 -3.79 -30.68 -16.23
N GLU A 67 -3.75 -31.64 -15.28
CA GLU A 67 -3.87 -33.07 -15.59
C GLU A 67 -5.14 -33.44 -16.35
N LEU A 68 -6.31 -32.95 -15.91
CA LEU A 68 -7.58 -33.31 -16.53
C LEU A 68 -7.73 -32.77 -17.98
N LYS A 69 -7.07 -31.67 -18.30
CA LYS A 69 -7.11 -31.08 -19.63
C LYS A 69 -5.92 -31.50 -20.51
N ASN A 70 -4.96 -32.21 -19.93
CA ASN A 70 -3.68 -32.54 -20.56
C ASN A 70 -3.00 -31.30 -21.16
N THR A 71 -3.04 -30.17 -20.42
CA THR A 71 -2.42 -28.92 -20.88
C THR A 71 -1.22 -28.57 -20.01
N GLU A 72 -0.16 -28.13 -20.67
CA GLU A 72 1.01 -27.52 -20.08
C GLU A 72 1.10 -26.07 -20.54
N THR A 73 1.23 -25.13 -19.61
CA THR A 73 1.28 -23.69 -19.90
C THR A 73 2.57 -23.11 -19.34
N ASN A 74 3.37 -22.51 -20.23
CA ASN A 74 4.50 -21.68 -19.85
C ASN A 74 4.04 -20.22 -19.89
N ALA A 75 4.12 -19.54 -18.74
CA ALA A 75 3.62 -18.20 -18.58
C ALA A 75 4.74 -17.19 -18.34
N PHE A 76 4.68 -16.05 -19.03
CA PHE A 76 5.40 -14.84 -18.71
C PHE A 76 4.42 -13.82 -18.15
N ILE A 77 4.75 -13.21 -17.02
CA ILE A 77 3.86 -12.29 -16.29
C ILE A 77 4.60 -10.98 -16.03
N ILE A 78 3.91 -9.87 -16.23
CA ILE A 78 4.30 -8.55 -15.74
C ILE A 78 3.21 -8.09 -14.79
N ASP A 79 3.58 -7.59 -13.63
CA ASP A 79 2.68 -6.95 -12.68
C ASP A 79 3.13 -5.52 -12.37
N TYR A 80 2.17 -4.62 -12.19
CA TYR A 80 2.43 -3.25 -11.83
C TYR A 80 1.37 -2.71 -10.87
N ASN A 81 1.80 -1.80 -10.00
CA ASN A 81 0.96 -1.08 -9.09
C ASN A 81 1.51 0.35 -8.93
N ILE A 82 0.68 1.34 -9.25
CA ILE A 82 1.00 2.75 -9.08
C ILE A 82 0.10 3.27 -7.98
N ARG A 83 0.70 3.81 -6.91
CA ARG A 83 -0.01 4.29 -5.74
C ARG A 83 0.27 5.77 -5.53
N TYR A 84 -0.75 6.54 -5.25
CA TYR A 84 -0.65 7.99 -5.02
C TYR A 84 -1.47 8.41 -3.81
N GLY A 85 -0.83 9.06 -2.86
CA GLY A 85 -1.48 9.63 -1.68
C GLY A 85 -2.11 10.99 -1.97
N VAL A 86 -3.44 11.08 -1.81
CA VAL A 86 -4.26 12.23 -2.20
C VAL A 86 -4.88 12.88 -0.97
N TRP A 87 -4.79 14.21 -0.88
CA TRP A 87 -5.42 15.07 0.12
C TRP A 87 -5.06 14.79 1.58
N LYS A 88 -5.21 13.55 2.04
CA LYS A 88 -5.00 13.12 3.41
C LYS A 88 -3.97 12.00 3.44
N GLU A 89 -3.29 11.85 4.57
CA GLU A 89 -2.34 10.77 4.79
C GLU A 89 -3.00 9.38 4.73
N GLU A 90 -4.29 9.31 5.04
CA GLU A 90 -5.07 8.07 5.08
C GLU A 90 -5.60 7.63 3.72
N LEU A 91 -5.60 8.53 2.73
CA LEU A 91 -6.24 8.28 1.42
C LEU A 91 -5.22 8.04 0.33
N GLU A 92 -5.35 6.90 -0.33
CA GLU A 92 -4.51 6.47 -1.44
C GLU A 92 -5.37 6.10 -2.64
N VAL A 93 -4.98 6.54 -3.82
CA VAL A 93 -5.53 6.07 -5.10
C VAL A 93 -4.50 5.17 -5.75
N SER A 94 -4.93 4.07 -6.35
CA SER A 94 -4.04 3.12 -7.01
C SER A 94 -4.55 2.67 -8.37
N LEU A 95 -3.58 2.38 -9.25
CA LEU A 95 -3.76 1.64 -10.50
C LEU A 95 -2.99 0.34 -10.38
N ILE A 96 -3.70 -0.77 -10.30
CA ILE A 96 -3.14 -2.12 -10.18
C ILE A 96 -3.43 -2.86 -11.47
N GLY A 97 -2.43 -3.52 -12.04
CA GLY A 97 -2.64 -4.29 -13.26
C GLY A 97 -1.61 -5.36 -13.49
N GLY A 98 -1.86 -6.18 -14.48
CA GLY A 98 -0.95 -7.23 -14.91
C GLY A 98 -1.11 -7.55 -16.38
N TYR A 99 -0.04 -8.00 -17.00
CA TYR A 99 -0.02 -8.56 -18.34
C TYR A 99 0.49 -9.98 -18.26
N ARG A 100 -0.15 -10.89 -18.99
CA ARG A 100 0.23 -12.29 -19.04
C ARG A 100 0.34 -12.76 -20.49
N SER A 101 1.39 -13.51 -20.78
CA SER A 101 1.61 -14.19 -22.06
C SER A 101 1.84 -15.67 -21.78
N ASN A 102 0.96 -16.50 -22.31
CA ASN A 102 0.96 -17.95 -22.14
C ASN A 102 1.34 -18.64 -23.46
N SER A 103 2.21 -19.63 -23.40
CA SER A 103 2.37 -20.64 -24.42
C SER A 103 1.74 -21.94 -23.88
N VAL A 104 0.62 -22.33 -24.45
CA VAL A 104 -0.18 -23.47 -24.02
C VAL A 104 0.02 -24.64 -24.95
N THR A 105 0.47 -25.76 -24.42
CA THR A 105 0.60 -27.03 -25.15
C THR A 105 -0.52 -27.96 -24.67
N ASN A 106 -1.37 -28.39 -25.58
CA ASN A 106 -2.45 -29.33 -25.32
C ASN A 106 -2.12 -30.67 -26.01
N THR A 107 -2.13 -31.74 -25.22
CA THR A 107 -1.85 -33.11 -25.73
C THR A 107 -3.12 -33.95 -25.62
N THR A 108 -3.83 -34.13 -26.71
CA THR A 108 -5.05 -34.94 -26.76
C THR A 108 -4.87 -36.08 -27.77
N GLY A 109 -5.08 -37.31 -27.32
CA GLY A 109 -4.99 -38.50 -28.20
C GLY A 109 -3.60 -38.73 -28.83
N GLY A 110 -2.54 -38.28 -28.17
CA GLY A 110 -1.15 -38.39 -28.69
C GLY A 110 -0.77 -37.29 -29.69
N ILE A 111 -1.66 -36.35 -29.98
CA ILE A 111 -1.37 -35.19 -30.84
C ILE A 111 -1.16 -33.98 -29.92
N SER A 112 0.00 -33.32 -30.07
CA SER A 112 0.35 -32.11 -29.39
C SER A 112 0.02 -30.88 -30.25
N ASN A 113 -0.74 -29.94 -29.73
CA ASN A 113 -1.07 -28.66 -30.33
C ASN A 113 -0.61 -27.54 -29.44
N GLU A 114 0.14 -26.59 -29.99
CA GLU A 114 0.66 -25.42 -29.28
C GLU A 114 -0.02 -24.15 -29.79
N TYR A 115 -0.50 -23.31 -28.88
CA TYR A 115 -1.02 -21.99 -29.16
C TYR A 115 -0.56 -20.96 -28.14
N LYS A 116 -0.59 -19.70 -28.52
CA LYS A 116 -0.22 -18.58 -27.65
C LYS A 116 -1.43 -17.69 -27.39
N GLU A 117 -1.55 -17.27 -26.15
CA GLU A 117 -2.54 -16.30 -25.71
C GLU A 117 -1.86 -15.24 -24.86
N SER A 118 -2.21 -13.98 -25.05
CA SER A 118 -1.63 -12.92 -24.26
C SER A 118 -2.59 -11.75 -24.17
N ASN A 119 -2.74 -11.21 -22.96
CA ASN A 119 -3.53 -10.02 -22.71
C ASN A 119 -3.21 -9.46 -21.32
N PHE A 120 -3.83 -8.31 -20.99
CA PHE A 120 -3.91 -7.83 -19.63
C PHE A 120 -4.82 -8.75 -18.79
N THR A 121 -4.36 -9.12 -17.60
CA THR A 121 -5.16 -9.98 -16.70
C THR A 121 -6.33 -9.21 -16.10
N SER A 122 -6.08 -7.98 -15.66
CA SER A 122 -7.04 -6.99 -15.20
C SER A 122 -6.32 -5.67 -15.03
N ASN A 123 -7.06 -4.57 -15.08
CA ASN A 123 -6.57 -3.25 -14.69
C ASN A 123 -7.59 -2.68 -13.72
N THR A 124 -7.19 -2.44 -12.48
CA THR A 124 -8.07 -1.95 -11.42
C THR A 124 -7.65 -0.55 -11.02
N ILE A 125 -8.56 0.40 -11.15
CA ILE A 125 -8.41 1.74 -10.56
C ILE A 125 -9.26 1.78 -9.31
N GLY A 126 -8.66 2.15 -8.19
CA GLY A 126 -9.38 2.18 -6.93
C GLY A 126 -8.77 3.13 -5.92
N ALA A 127 -9.47 3.26 -4.80
CA ALA A 127 -9.04 4.08 -3.68
C ALA A 127 -9.06 3.26 -2.39
N LYS A 128 -8.04 3.45 -1.56
CA LYS A 128 -7.90 2.85 -0.24
C LYS A 128 -7.96 3.95 0.81
N TYR A 129 -8.75 3.72 1.84
CA TYR A 129 -8.86 4.63 2.97
C TYR A 129 -8.56 3.91 4.27
N LEU A 130 -7.56 4.42 5.00
CA LEU A 130 -7.22 3.95 6.35
C LEU A 130 -8.27 4.44 7.33
N PHE A 131 -9.15 3.53 7.73
CA PHE A 131 -10.28 3.83 8.59
C PHE A 131 -9.90 3.88 10.08
N PHE A 132 -9.01 2.98 10.50
CA PHE A 132 -8.62 2.86 11.90
C PHE A 132 -7.13 2.57 12.02
N ASP A 133 -6.43 3.36 12.85
CA ASP A 133 -5.01 3.23 13.16
C ASP A 133 -4.79 3.20 14.69
N PRO A 134 -4.51 2.03 15.28
CA PRO A 134 -4.24 1.90 16.70
C PRO A 134 -2.83 2.38 17.10
N TYR A 135 -1.89 2.43 16.15
CA TYR A 135 -0.48 2.72 16.42
C TYR A 135 -0.23 4.19 16.67
N ARG A 136 -1.03 5.06 16.10
CA ARG A 136 -0.96 6.51 16.27
C ARG A 136 -0.98 6.97 17.73
N LYS A 137 -1.83 6.36 18.57
CA LYS A 137 -1.88 6.66 20.00
C LYS A 137 -0.66 6.08 20.73
N LYS A 138 -0.13 4.95 20.29
CA LYS A 138 0.99 4.25 20.91
C LYS A 138 2.29 5.04 20.78
N GLU A 139 2.51 5.75 19.69
CA GLU A 139 3.70 6.61 19.49
C GLU A 139 3.68 7.86 20.37
N LEU A 140 2.49 8.35 20.70
CA LEU A 140 2.32 9.46 21.65
C LEU A 140 2.47 9.02 23.12
N GLU A 141 2.42 7.71 23.42
CA GLU A 141 2.62 7.17 24.75
C GLU A 141 4.11 7.24 25.12
N LYS A 142 4.45 7.98 26.14
CA LYS A 142 5.84 8.04 26.66
C LYS A 142 6.22 6.67 27.24
N PRO A 143 7.43 6.15 26.93
CA PRO A 143 7.90 4.91 27.51
C PRO A 143 7.98 5.02 29.03
N ASN A 144 7.66 3.94 29.72
CA ASN A 144 7.84 3.87 31.18
C ASN A 144 9.34 3.80 31.49
N LEU A 145 9.89 4.88 32.04
CA LEU A 145 11.32 4.99 32.36
C LEU A 145 11.75 4.06 33.50
N TYR A 146 10.81 3.55 34.30
CA TYR A 146 11.09 2.73 35.50
C TYR A 146 10.93 1.23 35.26
N SER A 147 10.36 0.80 34.16
CA SER A 147 10.09 -0.62 33.89
C SER A 147 10.26 -1.02 32.43
N TRP A 148 11.38 -1.69 32.14
CA TRP A 148 11.59 -2.33 30.85
C TRP A 148 10.47 -3.33 30.50
N LYS A 149 10.03 -4.12 31.50
CA LYS A 149 8.96 -5.12 31.33
C LYS A 149 7.63 -4.47 30.92
N ALA A 150 7.28 -3.32 31.50
CA ALA A 150 6.05 -2.61 31.15
C ALA A 150 6.04 -2.10 29.70
N ASN A 151 7.22 -1.79 29.14
CA ASN A 151 7.37 -1.35 27.76
C ASN A 151 7.38 -2.51 26.76
N ASN A 152 7.90 -3.69 27.17
CA ASN A 152 8.14 -4.82 26.29
C ASN A 152 7.23 -6.04 26.56
N SER A 153 6.29 -5.94 27.51
CA SER A 153 5.30 -7.00 27.72
C SER A 153 4.20 -6.94 26.65
N PHE A 154 3.77 -8.12 26.20
CA PHE A 154 2.61 -8.24 25.31
C PHE A 154 1.37 -7.63 25.97
N LYS A 155 0.67 -6.79 25.24
CA LYS A 155 -0.59 -6.16 25.65
C LYS A 155 -1.69 -6.61 24.70
N TRP A 156 -2.88 -6.91 25.21
CA TRP A 156 -4.03 -7.27 24.37
C TRP A 156 -4.37 -6.19 23.32
N LYS A 157 -4.02 -4.94 23.60
CA LYS A 157 -4.14 -3.82 22.64
C LYS A 157 -3.26 -4.00 21.39
N ASP A 158 -2.16 -4.77 21.49
CA ASP A 158 -1.26 -5.01 20.36
C ASP A 158 -1.85 -5.99 19.33
N LEU A 159 -2.96 -6.68 19.65
CA LEU A 159 -3.72 -7.52 18.72
C LEU A 159 -4.71 -6.72 17.86
N ILE A 160 -4.99 -5.48 18.23
CA ILE A 160 -5.91 -4.64 17.44
C ILE A 160 -5.19 -4.17 16.18
N PRO A 161 -5.65 -4.57 14.97
CA PRO A 161 -4.99 -4.18 13.73
C PRO A 161 -5.33 -2.75 13.31
N ALA A 162 -4.49 -2.16 12.47
CA ALA A 162 -4.91 -1.09 11.59
C ALA A 162 -5.87 -1.65 10.53
N ILE A 163 -6.90 -0.88 10.16
CA ILE A 163 -7.95 -1.34 9.22
C ILE A 163 -8.11 -0.32 8.11
N SER A 164 -8.06 -0.78 6.87
CA SER A 164 -8.37 0.01 5.69
C SER A 164 -9.42 -0.68 4.82
N ILE A 165 -10.14 0.14 4.07
CA ILE A 165 -11.13 -0.29 3.09
C ILE A 165 -10.65 0.17 1.72
N TYR A 166 -10.73 -0.73 0.75
CA TYR A 166 -10.44 -0.48 -0.65
C TYR A 166 -11.69 -0.66 -1.49
N ALA A 167 -11.92 0.25 -2.42
CA ALA A 167 -12.95 0.11 -3.45
C ALA A 167 -12.38 0.53 -4.80
N GLY A 168 -12.63 -0.26 -5.83
CA GLY A 168 -12.13 -0.04 -7.17
C GLY A 168 -13.04 -0.60 -8.24
N ALA A 169 -12.69 -0.30 -9.48
CA ALA A 169 -13.30 -0.85 -10.66
C ALA A 169 -12.22 -1.52 -11.52
N ASN A 170 -12.47 -2.74 -11.92
CA ASN A 170 -11.67 -3.47 -12.90
C ASN A 170 -12.08 -3.03 -14.31
N PHE A 171 -11.11 -2.90 -15.17
CA PHE A 171 -11.26 -2.64 -16.59
C PHE A 171 -10.65 -3.80 -17.35
N ASP A 172 -11.49 -4.63 -17.94
CA ASP A 172 -11.09 -5.77 -18.74
C ASP A 172 -11.12 -5.41 -20.23
N ALA A 173 -10.10 -5.86 -20.98
CA ALA A 173 -10.05 -5.67 -22.42
C ALA A 173 -11.17 -6.53 -23.08
N ALA A 174 -11.76 -6.01 -24.16
CA ALA A 174 -12.68 -6.78 -24.97
C ALA A 174 -11.98 -8.02 -25.54
N ASP A 175 -12.73 -9.13 -25.63
CA ASP A 175 -12.23 -10.42 -26.16
C ASP A 175 -10.98 -10.94 -25.44
N ASN A 176 -10.91 -10.74 -24.13
CA ASN A 176 -9.76 -11.18 -23.33
C ASN A 176 -9.79 -12.70 -23.12
N PRO A 177 -8.81 -13.47 -23.65
CA PRO A 177 -8.79 -14.92 -23.50
C PRO A 177 -8.51 -15.38 -22.06
N LEU A 178 -8.07 -14.46 -21.19
CA LEU A 178 -7.75 -14.74 -19.79
C LEU A 178 -8.92 -14.52 -18.83
N THR A 179 -10.02 -13.93 -19.32
CA THR A 179 -11.25 -13.69 -18.55
C THR A 179 -12.41 -14.50 -19.12
N PRO A 180 -13.37 -14.98 -18.29
CA PRO A 180 -14.57 -15.61 -18.81
C PRO A 180 -15.35 -14.67 -19.72
N GLY A 181 -15.78 -15.16 -20.89
CA GLY A 181 -16.42 -14.35 -21.93
C GLY A 181 -17.83 -13.80 -21.59
N THR A 182 -18.35 -14.08 -20.40
CA THR A 182 -19.64 -13.59 -19.90
C THR A 182 -19.48 -12.35 -19.00
N GLU A 183 -18.27 -11.89 -18.77
CA GLU A 183 -18.00 -10.78 -17.84
C GLU A 183 -18.10 -9.41 -18.52
N SER A 184 -18.56 -8.43 -17.74
CA SER A 184 -18.62 -7.03 -18.18
C SER A 184 -17.22 -6.44 -18.30
N SER A 185 -17.04 -5.50 -19.24
CA SER A 185 -15.76 -4.77 -19.39
C SER A 185 -15.39 -3.93 -18.16
N ILE A 186 -16.35 -3.62 -17.30
CA ILE A 186 -16.14 -2.89 -16.04
C ILE A 186 -16.83 -3.63 -14.92
N SER A 187 -16.10 -4.02 -13.90
CA SER A 187 -16.63 -4.73 -12.73
C SER A 187 -16.08 -4.17 -11.42
N PRO A 188 -16.91 -4.11 -10.35
CA PRO A 188 -16.45 -3.57 -9.07
C PRO A 188 -15.64 -4.58 -8.27
N THR A 189 -14.63 -4.06 -7.59
CA THR A 189 -13.81 -4.76 -6.60
C THR A 189 -13.85 -4.04 -5.27
N VAL A 190 -13.97 -4.78 -4.17
CA VAL A 190 -13.86 -4.25 -2.80
C VAL A 190 -12.92 -5.11 -1.99
N ALA A 191 -12.19 -4.48 -1.06
CA ALA A 191 -11.35 -5.22 -0.13
C ALA A 191 -11.29 -4.56 1.24
N ILE A 192 -11.06 -5.39 2.26
CA ILE A 192 -10.71 -4.95 3.59
C ILE A 192 -9.28 -5.43 3.84
N ALA A 193 -8.40 -4.50 4.22
CA ALA A 193 -7.04 -4.83 4.61
C ALA A 193 -6.83 -4.52 6.08
N THR A 194 -6.23 -5.46 6.79
CA THR A 194 -5.85 -5.28 8.19
C THR A 194 -4.36 -5.52 8.35
N GLN A 195 -3.73 -4.79 9.28
CA GLN A 195 -2.30 -4.90 9.52
C GLN A 195 -1.96 -4.80 11.00
N ASN A 196 -1.19 -5.77 11.48
CA ASN A 196 -0.59 -5.77 12.80
C ASN A 196 0.92 -5.63 12.69
N ASN A 197 1.49 -4.72 13.49
CA ASN A 197 2.93 -4.49 13.57
C ASN A 197 3.42 -4.88 14.99
N TRP A 198 4.26 -5.92 15.09
CA TRP A 198 4.80 -6.44 16.36
C TRP A 198 6.34 -6.45 16.32
N GLY A 199 6.94 -5.27 16.51
CA GLY A 199 8.39 -5.10 16.39
C GLY A 199 8.88 -5.44 14.97
N SER A 200 9.69 -6.49 14.82
CA SER A 200 10.19 -6.95 13.52
C SER A 200 9.20 -7.79 12.71
N TRP A 201 8.02 -8.08 13.26
CA TRP A 201 6.99 -8.86 12.59
C TRP A 201 5.85 -7.98 12.12
N VAL A 202 5.42 -8.18 10.89
CA VAL A 202 4.23 -7.55 10.30
C VAL A 202 3.31 -8.65 9.81
N PHE A 203 2.06 -8.60 10.23
CA PHE A 203 1.02 -9.51 9.78
C PHE A 203 -0.07 -8.72 9.04
N VAL A 204 -0.29 -9.06 7.78
CA VAL A 204 -1.29 -8.43 6.93
C VAL A 204 -2.35 -9.45 6.56
N THR A 205 -3.62 -9.06 6.67
CA THR A 205 -4.74 -9.86 6.19
C THR A 205 -5.58 -9.03 5.23
N ASN A 206 -5.90 -9.59 4.07
CA ASN A 206 -6.84 -9.00 3.13
C ASN A 206 -8.02 -9.95 2.92
N PHE A 207 -9.22 -9.38 2.82
CA PHE A 207 -10.42 -10.04 2.32
C PHE A 207 -10.88 -9.26 1.10
N ILE A 208 -10.99 -9.93 -0.04
CA ILE A 208 -11.23 -9.31 -1.34
C ILE A 208 -12.46 -9.96 -1.96
N GLY A 209 -13.43 -9.13 -2.35
CA GLY A 209 -14.51 -9.50 -3.25
C GLY A 209 -14.26 -8.84 -4.60
N ASP A 210 -13.98 -9.66 -5.59
CA ASP A 210 -13.70 -9.22 -6.93
C ASP A 210 -14.88 -9.56 -7.84
N ARG A 211 -15.24 -8.64 -8.77
CA ARG A 211 -16.35 -8.80 -9.70
C ARG A 211 -17.69 -9.10 -9.00
N ILE A 212 -17.94 -8.44 -7.89
CA ILE A 212 -19.05 -8.77 -6.98
C ILE A 212 -20.45 -8.60 -7.58
N THR A 213 -20.60 -7.88 -8.70
CA THR A 213 -21.86 -7.68 -9.42
C THR A 213 -21.99 -8.53 -10.67
N GLU A 214 -20.97 -9.30 -11.01
CA GLU A 214 -20.96 -10.17 -12.18
C GLU A 214 -21.59 -11.54 -11.86
N ASP A 215 -21.86 -12.32 -12.91
CA ASP A 215 -22.42 -13.67 -12.78
C ASP A 215 -21.46 -14.64 -12.06
N ILE A 216 -20.15 -14.35 -12.12
CA ILE A 216 -19.08 -15.19 -11.55
C ILE A 216 -18.21 -14.37 -10.59
N PRO A 217 -18.71 -14.02 -9.41
CA PRO A 217 -17.91 -13.31 -8.43
C PRO A 217 -16.76 -14.18 -7.89
N SER A 218 -15.65 -13.54 -7.56
CA SER A 218 -14.51 -14.19 -6.95
C SER A 218 -14.24 -13.62 -5.54
N TYR A 219 -14.12 -14.50 -4.58
CA TYR A 219 -13.77 -14.17 -3.21
C TYR A 219 -12.40 -14.71 -2.86
N SER A 220 -11.57 -13.90 -2.26
CA SER A 220 -10.25 -14.34 -1.83
C SER A 220 -9.86 -13.74 -0.48
N TYR A 221 -9.00 -14.47 0.21
CA TYR A 221 -8.26 -13.95 1.34
C TYR A 221 -6.77 -14.06 1.08
N ILE A 222 -6.00 -13.15 1.68
CA ILE A 222 -4.53 -13.19 1.67
C ILE A 222 -4.05 -12.98 3.10
N LEU A 223 -3.19 -13.88 3.58
CA LEU A 223 -2.53 -13.82 4.87
C LEU A 223 -1.03 -13.72 4.64
N THR A 224 -0.41 -12.63 5.03
CA THR A 224 1.03 -12.41 4.83
C THR A 224 1.71 -12.16 6.16
N LEU A 225 2.72 -12.95 6.47
CA LEU A 225 3.60 -12.75 7.60
C LEU A 225 4.97 -12.33 7.09
N THR A 226 5.42 -11.14 7.47
CA THR A 226 6.72 -10.59 7.11
C THR A 226 7.59 -10.48 8.36
N HIS A 227 8.87 -10.83 8.23
CA HIS A 227 9.87 -10.62 9.27
C HIS A 227 11.05 -9.81 8.75
N THR A 228 11.40 -8.77 9.48
CA THR A 228 12.55 -7.90 9.18
C THR A 228 13.77 -8.39 9.96
N PHE A 229 14.77 -8.92 9.26
CA PHE A 229 16.01 -9.44 9.84
C PHE A 229 17.03 -8.33 10.12
N THR A 230 17.12 -7.39 9.19
CA THR A 230 17.97 -6.19 9.29
C THR A 230 17.18 -4.99 8.78
N PRO A 231 17.62 -3.75 9.04
CA PRO A 231 16.93 -2.57 8.52
C PRO A 231 16.69 -2.60 7.00
N ASN A 232 17.48 -3.39 6.26
CA ASN A 232 17.42 -3.46 4.81
C ASN A 232 16.89 -4.78 4.26
N LEU A 233 16.83 -5.84 5.07
CA LEU A 233 16.45 -7.19 4.60
C LEU A 233 15.21 -7.70 5.35
N SER A 234 14.19 -8.04 4.60
CA SER A 234 12.99 -8.72 5.10
C SER A 234 12.67 -9.95 4.28
N ALA A 235 12.01 -10.93 4.90
CA ALA A 235 11.43 -12.07 4.21
C ALA A 235 9.97 -12.22 4.61
N PHE A 236 9.19 -12.87 3.74
CA PHE A 236 7.77 -13.08 3.96
C PHE A 236 7.33 -14.49 3.58
N LEU A 237 6.24 -14.89 4.20
CA LEU A 237 5.44 -16.04 3.82
C LEU A 237 3.99 -15.58 3.65
N GLU A 238 3.35 -16.05 2.60
CA GLU A 238 2.00 -15.67 2.24
C GLU A 238 1.17 -16.89 1.86
N ASN A 239 -0.06 -16.91 2.33
CA ASN A 239 -1.08 -17.86 1.90
C ASN A 239 -2.27 -17.07 1.33
N GLN A 240 -2.74 -17.48 0.15
CA GLN A 240 -3.91 -16.93 -0.49
C GLN A 240 -4.89 -18.04 -0.83
N GLY A 241 -6.12 -17.93 -0.35
CA GLY A 241 -7.23 -18.76 -0.79
C GLY A 241 -8.10 -17.98 -1.76
N ILE A 242 -8.48 -18.61 -2.86
CA ILE A 242 -9.35 -18.06 -3.91
C ILE A 242 -10.54 -19.00 -4.08
N LYS A 243 -11.74 -18.44 -4.20
CA LYS A 243 -12.97 -19.20 -4.47
C LYS A 243 -13.89 -18.42 -5.40
N SER A 244 -14.27 -19.03 -6.50
CA SER A 244 -15.36 -18.64 -7.37
C SER A 244 -16.20 -19.88 -7.72
N ASP A 245 -17.24 -19.74 -8.50
CA ASP A 245 -18.08 -20.88 -8.90
C ASP A 245 -17.34 -21.88 -9.82
N PHE A 246 -16.37 -21.38 -10.61
CA PHE A 246 -15.62 -22.23 -11.55
C PHE A 246 -14.22 -22.61 -11.05
N TYR A 247 -13.68 -21.87 -10.07
CA TYR A 247 -12.30 -22.05 -9.66
C TYR A 247 -12.13 -21.85 -8.15
N ALA A 248 -11.44 -22.80 -7.55
CA ALA A 248 -10.97 -22.67 -6.18
C ALA A 248 -9.50 -23.14 -6.08
N ASP A 249 -8.67 -22.36 -5.42
CA ASP A 249 -7.26 -22.71 -5.23
C ASP A 249 -6.69 -22.17 -3.92
N GLN A 250 -5.57 -22.74 -3.51
CA GLN A 250 -4.80 -22.28 -2.38
C GLN A 250 -3.34 -22.10 -2.80
N LEU A 251 -2.90 -20.86 -2.79
CA LEU A 251 -1.57 -20.45 -3.23
C LEU A 251 -0.69 -20.14 -2.05
N PHE A 252 0.56 -20.58 -2.13
CA PHE A 252 1.59 -20.29 -1.15
C PHE A 252 2.70 -19.49 -1.85
N ARG A 253 3.14 -18.42 -1.18
CA ARG A 253 4.26 -17.61 -1.65
C ARG A 253 5.28 -17.44 -0.54
N GLY A 254 6.53 -17.40 -0.93
CA GLY A 254 7.62 -17.04 -0.04
C GLY A 254 8.67 -16.26 -0.80
N GLY A 255 9.32 -15.34 -0.12
CA GLY A 255 10.34 -14.53 -0.77
C GLY A 255 11.00 -13.54 0.17
N ALA A 256 11.81 -12.67 -0.40
CA ALA A 256 12.54 -11.66 0.33
C ALA A 256 12.56 -10.33 -0.43
N ALA A 257 12.72 -9.26 0.32
CA ALA A 257 12.89 -7.91 -0.17
C ALA A 257 14.14 -7.28 0.44
N TYR A 258 14.87 -6.56 -0.38
CA TYR A 258 16.06 -5.82 0.03
C TYR A 258 15.91 -4.34 -0.28
N LEU A 259 16.01 -3.52 0.76
CA LEU A 259 15.93 -2.07 0.68
C LEU A 259 17.32 -1.53 0.34
N ILE A 260 17.50 -1.03 -0.88
CA ILE A 260 18.77 -0.43 -1.33
C ILE A 260 18.98 0.94 -0.68
N ASN A 261 17.91 1.72 -0.62
CA ASN A 261 17.84 2.98 0.11
C ASN A 261 16.40 3.19 0.60
N LYS A 262 16.13 4.28 1.30
CA LYS A 262 14.81 4.56 1.89
C LYS A 262 13.65 4.60 0.88
N ASP A 263 13.93 4.82 -0.41
CA ASP A 263 12.94 5.01 -1.47
C ASP A 263 12.99 3.93 -2.55
N PHE A 264 13.95 2.98 -2.48
CA PHE A 264 14.12 1.96 -3.51
C PHE A 264 14.34 0.56 -2.93
N GLN A 265 13.50 -0.37 -3.34
CA GLN A 265 13.49 -1.77 -2.92
C GLN A 265 13.58 -2.68 -4.15
N ILE A 266 14.32 -3.77 -4.02
CA ILE A 266 14.29 -4.91 -4.93
C ILE A 266 13.73 -6.12 -4.20
N ASP A 267 13.07 -7.01 -4.91
CA ASP A 267 12.43 -8.17 -4.29
C ASP A 267 12.41 -9.39 -5.21
N GLY A 268 12.21 -10.56 -4.59
CA GLY A 268 12.01 -11.80 -5.30
C GLY A 268 11.11 -12.74 -4.51
N SER A 269 10.32 -13.54 -5.23
CA SER A 269 9.40 -14.51 -4.63
C SER A 269 9.18 -15.73 -5.50
N ILE A 270 8.78 -16.83 -4.85
CA ILE A 270 8.35 -18.08 -5.47
C ILE A 270 6.90 -18.33 -5.02
N LEU A 271 6.06 -18.75 -5.97
CA LEU A 271 4.68 -19.17 -5.73
C LEU A 271 4.55 -20.64 -6.12
N LEU A 272 3.82 -21.38 -5.30
CA LEU A 272 3.38 -22.74 -5.58
C LEU A 272 1.96 -22.99 -5.04
N ASN A 273 1.30 -24.00 -5.56
CA ASN A 273 0.10 -24.58 -4.97
C ASN A 273 0.28 -26.10 -4.82
N PHE A 274 -0.68 -26.75 -4.16
CA PHE A 274 -0.69 -28.21 -3.96
C PHE A 274 -1.82 -28.90 -4.72
N LYS A 275 -2.27 -28.30 -5.81
CA LYS A 275 -3.34 -28.80 -6.65
C LYS A 275 -2.77 -29.21 -8.00
N ASP A 276 -3.37 -30.26 -8.62
CA ASP A 276 -2.94 -30.79 -9.93
C ASP A 276 -3.85 -30.29 -11.09
N THR A 277 -4.85 -29.44 -10.79
CA THR A 277 -5.84 -28.97 -11.75
C THR A 277 -6.12 -27.47 -11.69
N PRO A 278 -5.14 -26.61 -12.05
CA PRO A 278 -3.74 -26.88 -12.41
C PRO A 278 -2.78 -26.88 -11.21
N SER A 279 -1.65 -27.57 -11.33
CA SER A 279 -0.46 -27.30 -10.53
C SER A 279 0.20 -26.01 -11.00
N ARG A 280 0.83 -25.25 -10.10
CA ARG A 280 1.44 -23.96 -10.39
C ARG A 280 2.78 -23.80 -9.71
N LEU A 281 3.76 -23.35 -10.47
CA LEU A 281 5.06 -22.92 -9.96
C LEU A 281 5.49 -21.64 -10.69
N TYR A 282 5.70 -20.56 -9.94
CA TYR A 282 6.12 -19.28 -10.45
C TYR A 282 7.31 -18.73 -9.69
N GLY A 283 8.28 -18.18 -10.41
CA GLY A 283 9.34 -17.33 -9.88
C GLY A 283 9.12 -15.89 -10.32
N ARG A 284 9.27 -14.93 -9.42
CA ARG A 284 9.08 -13.49 -9.68
C ARG A 284 10.22 -12.67 -9.11
N ILE A 285 10.56 -11.60 -9.80
CA ILE A 285 11.44 -10.55 -9.30
C ILE A 285 10.80 -9.19 -9.57
N GLY A 286 11.10 -8.21 -8.76
CA GLY A 286 10.52 -6.90 -8.92
C GLY A 286 11.25 -5.79 -8.21
N ILE A 287 10.74 -4.61 -8.42
CA ILE A 287 11.25 -3.36 -7.87
C ILE A 287 10.11 -2.52 -7.32
N SER A 288 10.41 -1.72 -6.31
CA SER A 288 9.51 -0.69 -5.81
C SER A 288 10.29 0.61 -5.67
N TYR A 289 9.73 1.70 -6.16
CA TYR A 289 10.34 3.01 -6.12
C TYR A 289 9.35 4.06 -5.64
N ARG A 290 9.77 4.89 -4.67
CA ARG A 290 8.98 5.95 -4.09
C ARG A 290 9.52 7.32 -4.53
N LEU A 291 8.64 8.14 -5.08
CA LEU A 291 8.85 9.56 -5.29
C LEU A 291 8.18 10.33 -4.16
N ASP A 292 9.01 10.86 -3.29
CA ASP A 292 8.56 11.65 -2.15
C ASP A 292 8.50 13.13 -2.54
N LEU A 293 7.29 13.62 -2.78
CA LEU A 293 7.01 15.03 -3.06
C LEU A 293 6.49 15.77 -1.82
N HIS A 294 6.60 15.15 -0.66
CA HIS A 294 6.18 15.74 0.61
C HIS A 294 7.16 16.83 1.04
N LYS A 295 6.76 18.09 0.91
CA LYS A 295 7.67 19.24 1.12
C LYS A 295 7.81 19.69 2.57
N ASN A 296 6.89 19.32 3.45
CA ASN A 296 6.90 19.73 4.86
C ASN A 296 6.29 18.65 5.72
N ASP A 297 7.10 17.99 6.53
CA ASP A 297 6.61 17.23 7.65
C ASP A 297 6.00 18.20 8.67
N GLU A 298 4.70 18.14 8.89
CA GLU A 298 4.07 18.78 10.03
C GLU A 298 4.48 17.97 11.28
N TYR A 299 5.56 18.38 11.92
CA TYR A 299 5.88 17.89 13.26
C TYR A 299 4.70 18.18 14.18
N ILE A 300 4.11 17.17 14.77
CA ILE A 300 3.13 17.32 15.83
C ILE A 300 3.86 18.03 16.98
N GLU A 301 3.66 19.35 17.10
CA GLU A 301 4.21 20.11 18.22
C GLU A 301 3.68 19.50 19.52
N ASP A 302 4.60 19.02 20.35
CA ASP A 302 4.28 18.54 21.70
C ASP A 302 3.62 19.70 22.46
N LYS A 303 2.29 19.68 22.60
CA LYS A 303 1.52 20.72 23.29
C LYS A 303 1.72 20.72 24.80
N GLY A 304 2.62 19.87 25.31
CA GLY A 304 3.01 19.82 26.72
C GLY A 304 3.87 21.02 27.16
N LYS A 305 4.17 21.09 28.48
CA LYS A 305 5.06 22.12 29.04
C LYS A 305 6.41 22.18 28.33
N ALA A 306 6.99 21.04 27.98
CA ALA A 306 8.29 20.95 27.27
C ALA A 306 8.26 21.56 25.87
N GLY A 307 7.16 21.40 25.10
CA GLY A 307 6.98 22.03 23.81
C GLY A 307 6.78 23.55 23.89
N ARG A 308 6.14 24.02 24.94
CA ARG A 308 6.01 25.48 25.19
C ARG A 308 7.34 26.13 25.53
N ASP A 309 8.20 25.44 26.23
CA ASP A 309 9.54 25.96 26.59
C ASP A 309 10.49 25.96 25.39
N LYS A 310 10.51 24.90 24.56
CA LYS A 310 11.24 24.89 23.28
C LYS A 310 10.79 25.99 22.34
N ASN A 311 9.49 26.21 22.19
CA ASN A 311 8.94 27.28 21.36
C ASN A 311 9.29 28.69 21.88
N LYS A 312 9.44 28.87 23.21
CA LYS A 312 9.93 30.13 23.79
C LYS A 312 11.42 30.33 23.51
N GLU A 313 12.23 29.29 23.62
CA GLU A 313 13.67 29.36 23.30
C GLU A 313 13.93 29.64 21.81
N GLU A 314 13.19 29.00 20.88
CA GLU A 314 13.32 29.28 19.46
C GLU A 314 12.83 30.70 19.07
N LYS A 315 11.75 31.18 19.68
CA LYS A 315 11.30 32.56 19.49
C LYS A 315 12.29 33.57 20.10
N GLY A 316 12.94 33.21 21.21
CA GLY A 316 14.05 33.99 21.79
C GLY A 316 15.23 34.09 20.81
N LYS A 317 15.72 32.95 20.31
CA LYS A 317 16.84 32.91 19.36
C LYS A 317 16.55 33.64 18.03
N LYS A 318 15.29 33.59 17.53
CA LYS A 318 14.86 34.37 16.34
C LYS A 318 14.81 35.88 16.62
N LYS A 319 14.39 36.29 17.82
CA LYS A 319 14.40 37.70 18.21
C LYS A 319 15.85 38.23 18.37
N ASP A 320 16.73 37.46 18.97
CA ASP A 320 18.15 37.85 19.14
C ASP A 320 18.88 37.94 17.79
N LYS A 321 18.62 37.01 16.85
CA LYS A 321 19.15 37.10 15.48
C LYS A 321 18.60 38.31 14.73
N LYS A 322 17.33 38.71 14.96
CA LYS A 322 16.73 39.88 14.33
C LYS A 322 17.24 41.19 14.93
N LYS A 323 17.59 41.18 16.25
CA LYS A 323 18.20 42.31 16.95
C LYS A 323 19.65 42.51 16.50
N LYS A 324 20.46 41.45 16.44
CA LYS A 324 21.83 41.50 15.91
C LYS A 324 21.90 41.94 14.42
N ARG A 325 20.88 41.70 13.63
CA ARG A 325 20.80 42.20 12.24
C ARG A 325 20.39 43.69 12.14
N LYS A 326 19.70 44.23 13.17
CA LYS A 326 19.36 45.64 13.22
C LYS A 326 20.48 46.49 13.80
N ASP A 327 21.20 45.91 14.75
CA ASP A 327 22.35 46.65 15.40
C ASP A 327 23.68 46.53 14.59
N GLY A 328 23.66 45.82 13.44
CA GLY A 328 24.80 45.66 12.51
C GLY A 328 24.66 46.49 11.21
N VAL A 329 23.75 47.43 11.16
CA VAL A 329 23.66 48.40 10.09
C VAL A 329 23.93 49.80 10.71
N ASP A 330 25.13 49.99 11.23
CA ASP A 330 25.65 51.32 11.40
C ASP A 330 26.37 51.69 10.10
N PHE A 331 25.90 52.76 9.54
CA PHE A 331 26.47 53.42 8.37
C PHE A 331 27.87 53.89 8.71
N GLU A 332 28.89 53.49 7.99
CA GLU A 332 30.10 54.27 7.79
C GLU A 332 29.70 55.44 6.89
N GLU A 333 29.55 56.63 7.47
CA GLU A 333 29.59 57.89 6.76
C GLU A 333 30.98 58.04 6.15
N ASP A 334 31.06 58.02 4.84
CA ASP A 334 32.23 58.36 4.04
C ASP A 334 32.38 59.88 4.06
N ASP A 335 33.19 60.37 5.03
CA ASP A 335 33.65 61.76 5.05
C ASP A 335 34.68 61.96 3.92
N GLY A 336 34.18 62.44 2.80
CA GLY A 336 35.01 63.00 1.73
C GLY A 336 35.87 64.15 2.25
N ALA A 337 37.17 63.97 2.39
CA ALA A 337 38.14 65.05 2.49
C ALA A 337 38.85 65.20 1.15
N ASN A 338 38.60 66.31 0.51
CA ASN A 338 39.44 66.92 -0.53
C ASN A 338 40.89 67.01 -0.05
N ASP A 339 41.83 66.64 -0.85
CA ASP A 339 43.09 67.39 -0.89
C ASP A 339 43.62 67.51 -2.32
N ASP A 340 43.84 68.76 -2.64
CA ASP A 340 44.49 69.28 -3.84
C ASP A 340 46.00 69.06 -3.80
N GLY A 341 46.60 68.96 -4.95
CA GLY A 341 48.00 69.28 -5.10
C GLY A 341 48.81 68.37 -6.00
N GLY A 342 48.95 68.60 -7.26
CA GLY A 342 50.02 69.45 -7.79
C GLY A 342 51.30 68.63 -8.09
N ILE A 343 51.57 68.58 -9.30
CA ILE A 343 52.69 68.53 -10.21
C ILE A 343 52.70 67.33 -11.15
#